data_154833b73d7793bd00d9daa3b1a8fc5c
#
_entry.id   154833b73d7793bd00d9daa3b1a8fc5c
#
_cell.length_a   1.000
_cell.length_b   1.000
_cell.length_c   1.000
_cell.angle_alpha   90.00
_cell.angle_beta   90.00
_cell.angle_gamma   90.00
#
_symmetry.space_group_name_H-M   'P 1'
#
loop_
_entity.id
_entity.type
_entity.pdbx_description
1 polymer ?
#
loop_
_entity_poly.entity_id
_entity_poly.type
_entity_poly.pdbx_seq_one_letter_code
_entity_poly.pdbx_strand_id
1 'polypeptide(L)'
;MEKFIINTHSEEETTQLGKDIAMVLAKGDLLCLSGNLGSGKSVLARGAIRQLANDDNVEVPSPTYTLCQSYETSLPVSHFDLYRVSGLDALEELGWEDALDIGCAIIEWPEQCFDELPKEAILLTISQQDETSRIFEISGNPNFIARIKRSLLIRQFLNSTLYKNANRSPLMGDASARSYELIKDSNKELLLMNAPALPDGPPMKNGKPYSKIAHLAEDITAFVAIDELIRAKGFCAPELKAQDLEEGLLLIEHFGDGGIIDDKRIPIAERYMVAIEFLAAFHECQFDTHVKLNSGESYEIPPYDEQAILIEVDLLLEWYAPSQSGVKISADDAKQFEDIWRSYAQLVQAHEQSLVMRDYHSPNILWRENQAGTNRIGVIDFQDAVIGPASYDVASLAQDARVDVSRELEVQLINHYIECRKLKNPSFDEEAFRTSYAIMASQRATKILGIFIRLNERDGKPAYLKHLPRMQEYIQRNLKHPALSAYKNWLKKVIKL
;
A
#
# COMPACT_ATOMS: atom_id res chain seq x y z
N MET A 1 -21.76 -17.25 16.39
CA MET A 1 -21.01 -15.99 16.38
C MET A 1 -19.70 -16.19 17.12
N GLU A 2 -18.61 -15.71 16.57
CA GLU A 2 -17.33 -15.69 17.27
C GLU A 2 -17.41 -14.67 18.40
N LYS A 3 -16.80 -15.01 19.56
CA LYS A 3 -16.79 -14.16 20.74
C LYS A 3 -15.37 -14.01 21.25
N PHE A 4 -15.02 -12.82 21.74
CA PHE A 4 -13.78 -12.63 22.48
C PHE A 4 -13.96 -11.60 23.61
N ILE A 5 -13.06 -11.64 24.58
CA ILE A 5 -13.16 -10.86 25.82
C ILE A 5 -11.99 -9.91 25.91
N ILE A 6 -12.28 -8.68 26.34
CA ILE A 6 -11.29 -7.63 26.64
C ILE A 6 -11.58 -7.14 28.06
N ASN A 7 -10.54 -6.93 28.82
CA ASN A 7 -10.61 -6.30 30.14
C ASN A 7 -10.02 -4.88 30.07
N THR A 8 -10.69 -3.95 30.73
CA THR A 8 -10.14 -2.60 31.00
C THR A 8 -10.12 -2.37 32.50
N HIS A 9 -9.12 -1.63 32.98
CA HIS A 9 -8.90 -1.39 34.41
C HIS A 9 -9.05 0.07 34.82
N SER A 10 -9.43 0.93 33.86
CA SER A 10 -9.70 2.35 34.09
C SER A 10 -10.65 2.93 33.03
N GLU A 11 -11.14 4.16 33.27
CA GLU A 11 -11.92 4.93 32.29
C GLU A 11 -11.09 5.28 31.07
N GLU A 12 -9.80 5.58 31.26
CA GLU A 12 -8.86 5.87 30.17
C GLU A 12 -8.69 4.66 29.25
N GLU A 13 -8.54 3.45 29.81
CA GLU A 13 -8.46 2.21 29.01
C GLU A 13 -9.75 1.92 28.28
N THR A 14 -10.91 2.19 28.89
CA THR A 14 -12.21 2.08 28.25
C THR A 14 -12.37 3.08 27.11
N THR A 15 -11.93 4.31 27.30
CA THR A 15 -11.90 5.35 26.26
C THR A 15 -10.99 4.93 25.12
N GLN A 16 -9.80 4.39 25.44
CA GLN A 16 -8.86 3.90 24.43
C GLN A 16 -9.43 2.72 23.64
N LEU A 17 -10.12 1.79 24.30
CA LEU A 17 -10.82 0.70 23.60
C LEU A 17 -11.85 1.25 22.61
N GLY A 18 -12.61 2.29 22.98
CA GLY A 18 -13.53 2.97 22.08
C GLY A 18 -12.82 3.54 20.87
N LYS A 19 -11.65 4.20 21.07
CA LYS A 19 -10.80 4.72 19.98
C LYS A 19 -10.32 3.60 19.05
N ASP A 20 -9.86 2.47 19.60
CA ASP A 20 -9.34 1.35 18.80
C ASP A 20 -10.46 0.61 18.02
N ILE A 21 -11.69 0.59 18.54
CA ILE A 21 -12.87 0.10 17.81
C ILE A 21 -13.19 1.05 16.66
N ALA A 22 -13.16 2.36 16.88
CA ALA A 22 -13.45 3.37 15.86
C ALA A 22 -12.49 3.27 14.65
N MET A 23 -11.24 2.88 14.86
CA MET A 23 -10.27 2.68 13.78
C MET A 23 -10.69 1.63 12.74
N VAL A 24 -11.64 0.76 13.08
CA VAL A 24 -12.08 -0.33 12.22
C VAL A 24 -13.56 -0.30 11.88
N LEU A 25 -14.30 0.69 12.36
CA LEU A 25 -15.68 0.92 11.93
C LEU A 25 -15.73 1.30 10.45
N ALA A 26 -16.73 0.80 9.78
CA ALA A 26 -16.98 1.06 8.37
C ALA A 26 -18.43 1.51 8.17
N LYS A 27 -18.72 2.08 7.01
CA LYS A 27 -20.08 2.40 6.59
C LYS A 27 -20.94 1.13 6.65
N GLY A 28 -22.11 1.27 7.28
CA GLY A 28 -23.07 0.18 7.51
C GLY A 28 -22.83 -0.63 8.79
N ASP A 29 -21.75 -0.37 9.56
CA ASP A 29 -21.54 -1.04 10.84
C ASP A 29 -22.50 -0.48 11.91
N LEU A 30 -23.16 -1.40 12.64
CA LEU A 30 -24.03 -1.11 13.78
C LEU A 30 -23.39 -1.65 15.06
N LEU A 31 -22.95 -0.76 15.95
CA LEU A 31 -22.33 -1.09 17.24
C LEU A 31 -23.33 -0.98 18.37
N CYS A 32 -23.70 -2.08 18.99
CA CYS A 32 -24.67 -2.19 20.08
C CYS A 32 -23.95 -2.35 21.43
N LEU A 33 -24.17 -1.43 22.36
CA LEU A 33 -23.57 -1.38 23.68
C LEU A 33 -24.58 -1.81 24.75
N SER A 34 -24.47 -3.04 25.20
CA SER A 34 -25.30 -3.65 26.24
C SER A 34 -24.62 -3.62 27.60
N GLY A 35 -25.36 -3.43 28.67
CA GLY A 35 -24.82 -3.46 30.04
C GLY A 35 -25.57 -2.52 31.00
N ASN A 36 -25.41 -2.75 32.31
CA ASN A 36 -26.08 -2.00 33.36
C ASN A 36 -25.79 -0.50 33.36
N LEU A 37 -26.57 0.29 34.08
CA LEU A 37 -26.32 1.71 34.31
C LEU A 37 -24.91 1.88 34.95
N GLY A 38 -24.10 2.82 34.44
CA GLY A 38 -22.72 3.03 34.92
C GLY A 38 -21.69 2.00 34.43
N SER A 39 -22.06 1.06 33.54
CA SER A 39 -21.12 0.05 33.03
C SER A 39 -20.01 0.59 32.12
N GLY A 40 -20.13 1.83 31.60
CA GLY A 40 -19.12 2.46 30.75
C GLY A 40 -19.50 2.57 29.26
N LYS A 41 -20.78 2.32 28.88
CA LYS A 41 -21.27 2.44 27.50
C LYS A 41 -20.96 3.80 26.89
N SER A 42 -21.38 4.87 27.54
CA SER A 42 -21.16 6.25 27.05
C SER A 42 -19.69 6.67 27.08
N VAL A 43 -18.85 6.07 27.94
CA VAL A 43 -17.40 6.29 27.93
C VAL A 43 -16.79 5.72 26.66
N LEU A 44 -17.13 4.49 26.31
CA LEU A 44 -16.67 3.82 25.10
C LEU A 44 -17.18 4.55 23.84
N ALA A 45 -18.49 4.88 23.80
CA ALA A 45 -19.09 5.64 22.70
C ALA A 45 -18.40 6.98 22.48
N ARG A 46 -18.12 7.74 23.56
CA ARG A 46 -17.39 8.99 23.52
C ARG A 46 -15.99 8.82 22.96
N GLY A 47 -15.26 7.77 23.38
CA GLY A 47 -13.94 7.44 22.85
C GLY A 47 -13.98 7.18 21.35
N ALA A 48 -14.96 6.39 20.89
CA ALA A 48 -15.13 6.08 19.47
C ALA A 48 -15.47 7.32 18.63
N ILE A 49 -16.42 8.14 19.06
CA ILE A 49 -16.85 9.33 18.32
C ILE A 49 -15.73 10.36 18.24
N ARG A 50 -14.99 10.61 19.31
CA ARG A 50 -13.83 11.52 19.31
C ARG A 50 -12.72 11.04 18.37
N GLN A 51 -12.50 9.74 18.30
CA GLN A 51 -11.54 9.16 17.34
C GLN A 51 -11.98 9.39 15.89
N LEU A 52 -13.26 9.18 15.57
CA LEU A 52 -13.80 9.44 14.23
C LEU A 52 -13.77 10.93 13.87
N ALA A 53 -13.93 11.80 14.86
CA ALA A 53 -13.80 13.25 14.70
C ALA A 53 -12.33 13.72 14.59
N ASN A 54 -11.37 12.87 14.94
CA ASN A 54 -9.96 13.24 15.12
C ASN A 54 -9.75 14.46 16.04
N ASP A 55 -10.62 14.60 17.06
CA ASP A 55 -10.60 15.68 18.04
C ASP A 55 -11.11 15.18 19.41
N ASP A 56 -10.20 15.15 20.39
CA ASP A 56 -10.51 14.72 21.76
C ASP A 56 -11.40 15.71 22.53
N ASN A 57 -11.60 16.93 22.03
CA ASN A 57 -12.40 17.98 22.69
C ASN A 57 -13.87 17.99 22.24
N VAL A 58 -14.26 17.19 21.27
CA VAL A 58 -15.66 17.11 20.85
C VAL A 58 -16.53 16.72 22.04
N GLU A 59 -17.57 17.53 22.28
CA GLU A 59 -18.56 17.22 23.30
C GLU A 59 -19.44 16.06 22.83
N VAL A 60 -19.44 14.97 23.59
CA VAL A 60 -20.24 13.79 23.33
C VAL A 60 -21.06 13.46 24.58
N PRO A 61 -22.20 14.15 24.77
CA PRO A 61 -23.14 13.79 25.83
C PRO A 61 -23.85 12.47 25.50
N SER A 62 -24.28 11.72 26.52
CA SER A 62 -25.21 10.62 26.29
C SER A 62 -26.55 11.16 25.80
N PRO A 63 -27.11 10.67 24.67
CA PRO A 63 -28.35 11.17 24.11
C PRO A 63 -29.61 10.64 24.83
N THR A 64 -29.55 10.39 26.13
CA THR A 64 -30.65 9.82 26.94
C THR A 64 -31.95 10.65 26.85
N TYR A 65 -31.86 11.94 26.56
CA TYR A 65 -33.03 12.83 26.41
C TYR A 65 -33.35 13.14 24.95
N THR A 66 -32.35 13.29 24.10
CA THR A 66 -32.50 13.59 22.67
C THR A 66 -32.73 12.33 21.83
N LEU A 67 -32.48 11.15 22.40
CA LEU A 67 -32.57 9.80 21.84
C LEU A 67 -31.56 9.54 20.72
N CYS A 68 -31.21 10.53 19.92
CA CYS A 68 -30.21 10.45 18.85
C CYS A 68 -29.39 11.72 18.78
N GLN A 69 -28.09 11.57 18.49
CA GLN A 69 -27.15 12.64 18.16
C GLN A 69 -26.25 12.20 17.03
N SER A 70 -26.24 12.94 15.92
CA SER A 70 -25.35 12.67 14.78
C SER A 70 -24.15 13.58 14.79
N TYR A 71 -23.01 13.06 14.30
CA TYR A 71 -21.73 13.74 14.23
C TYR A 71 -21.16 13.64 12.81
N GLU A 72 -20.85 14.78 12.23
CA GLU A 72 -20.17 14.91 10.95
C GLU A 72 -18.68 14.66 11.15
N THR A 73 -18.25 13.42 10.93
CA THR A 73 -16.87 12.96 11.15
C THR A 73 -16.33 12.32 9.88
N SER A 74 -15.08 11.84 9.90
CA SER A 74 -14.45 11.14 8.76
C SER A 74 -15.28 9.95 8.26
N LEU A 75 -15.94 9.23 9.16
CA LEU A 75 -17.03 8.31 8.92
C LEU A 75 -18.23 8.84 9.72
N PRO A 76 -19.29 9.39 9.10
CA PRO A 76 -20.45 9.90 9.80
C PRO A 76 -20.97 8.90 10.82
N VAL A 77 -21.27 9.36 12.05
CA VAL A 77 -21.71 8.46 13.12
C VAL A 77 -22.95 9.02 13.82
N SER A 78 -23.97 8.20 13.98
CA SER A 78 -25.16 8.50 14.76
C SER A 78 -25.16 7.70 16.07
N HIS A 79 -25.30 8.41 17.20
CA HIS A 79 -25.31 7.86 18.55
C HIS A 79 -26.70 7.85 19.10
N PHE A 80 -27.24 6.67 19.42
CA PHE A 80 -28.58 6.45 19.94
C PHE A 80 -28.54 5.96 21.39
N ASP A 81 -29.50 6.35 22.21
CA ASP A 81 -29.71 5.83 23.56
C ASP A 81 -31.18 5.42 23.73
N LEU A 82 -31.40 4.12 23.83
CA LEU A 82 -32.75 3.56 23.91
C LEU A 82 -33.24 3.31 25.33
N TYR A 83 -32.55 3.81 26.37
CA TYR A 83 -32.95 3.61 27.79
C TYR A 83 -34.42 3.95 28.09
N ARG A 84 -34.97 4.95 27.39
CA ARG A 84 -36.34 5.46 27.56
C ARG A 84 -37.30 5.05 26.48
N VAL A 85 -36.84 4.28 25.53
CA VAL A 85 -37.57 3.90 24.32
C VAL A 85 -37.78 2.40 24.35
N SER A 86 -38.93 1.91 23.92
CA SER A 86 -39.19 0.48 23.76
C SER A 86 -39.88 0.20 22.43
N GLY A 87 -39.35 -0.78 21.70
CA GLY A 87 -39.88 -1.26 20.44
C GLY A 87 -39.22 -0.64 19.19
N LEU A 88 -39.29 -1.38 18.09
CA LEU A 88 -38.67 -1.04 16.80
C LEU A 88 -39.24 0.25 16.18
N ASP A 89 -40.57 0.43 16.26
CA ASP A 89 -41.27 1.58 15.67
C ASP A 89 -40.59 2.91 16.07
N ALA A 90 -40.16 3.00 17.34
CA ALA A 90 -39.49 4.19 17.83
C ALA A 90 -38.06 4.32 17.35
N LEU A 91 -37.34 3.22 17.10
CA LEU A 91 -35.97 3.25 16.52
C LEU A 91 -36.02 3.59 15.02
N GLU A 92 -37.02 3.08 14.29
CA GLU A 92 -37.27 3.45 12.90
C GLU A 92 -37.59 4.93 12.75
N GLU A 93 -38.43 5.50 13.63
CA GLU A 93 -38.73 6.93 13.64
C GLU A 93 -37.49 7.80 13.90
N LEU A 94 -36.45 7.28 14.56
CA LEU A 94 -35.18 7.93 14.78
C LEU A 94 -34.22 7.85 13.59
N GLY A 95 -34.54 7.09 12.52
CA GLY A 95 -33.79 7.04 11.26
C GLY A 95 -32.47 6.27 11.36
N TRP A 96 -32.42 5.19 12.13
CA TRP A 96 -31.20 4.39 12.32
C TRP A 96 -30.72 3.73 11.03
N GLU A 97 -31.62 3.29 10.14
CA GLU A 97 -31.27 2.72 8.83
C GLU A 97 -30.64 3.75 7.93
N ASP A 98 -31.21 4.96 7.89
CA ASP A 98 -30.65 6.10 7.13
C ASP A 98 -29.24 6.45 7.63
N ALA A 99 -28.99 6.33 8.94
CA ALA A 99 -27.67 6.53 9.53
C ALA A 99 -26.64 5.51 9.02
N LEU A 100 -27.03 4.24 8.84
CA LEU A 100 -26.14 3.20 8.28
C LEU A 100 -25.88 3.40 6.78
N ASP A 101 -26.84 3.98 6.07
CA ASP A 101 -26.69 4.29 4.64
C ASP A 101 -25.67 5.40 4.36
N ILE A 102 -25.37 6.24 5.32
CA ILE A 102 -24.37 7.33 5.16
C ILE A 102 -23.08 7.07 5.94
N GLY A 103 -23.15 6.33 7.07
CA GLY A 103 -22.03 6.11 7.97
C GLY A 103 -22.17 4.86 8.83
N CYS A 104 -21.98 5.01 10.14
CA CYS A 104 -22.18 3.95 11.12
C CYS A 104 -23.10 4.42 12.27
N ALA A 105 -23.58 3.49 13.08
CA ALA A 105 -24.40 3.80 14.23
C ALA A 105 -23.86 3.14 15.51
N ILE A 106 -23.99 3.83 16.64
CA ILE A 106 -23.73 3.32 17.98
C ILE A 106 -25.02 3.40 18.77
N ILE A 107 -25.49 2.27 19.30
CA ILE A 107 -26.74 2.16 20.07
C ILE A 107 -26.41 1.74 21.50
N GLU A 108 -26.76 2.56 22.48
CA GLU A 108 -26.80 2.17 23.89
C GLU A 108 -28.18 1.58 24.24
N TRP A 109 -28.22 0.56 25.11
CA TRP A 109 -29.42 -0.15 25.54
C TRP A 109 -30.15 -0.89 24.40
N PRO A 110 -29.43 -1.70 23.60
CA PRO A 110 -30.03 -2.44 22.48
C PRO A 110 -31.05 -3.46 22.92
N GLU A 111 -31.10 -3.83 24.21
CA GLU A 111 -32.06 -4.79 24.80
C GLU A 111 -33.52 -4.39 24.59
N GLN A 112 -33.77 -3.11 24.34
CA GLN A 112 -35.13 -2.59 24.11
C GLN A 112 -35.70 -2.99 22.74
N CYS A 113 -34.85 -3.42 21.81
CA CYS A 113 -35.21 -3.81 20.43
C CYS A 113 -34.35 -4.98 19.90
N PHE A 114 -33.87 -5.87 20.76
CA PHE A 114 -32.85 -6.87 20.44
C PHE A 114 -33.23 -7.83 19.32
N ASP A 115 -34.49 -8.30 19.33
CA ASP A 115 -34.99 -9.27 18.36
C ASP A 115 -35.16 -8.70 16.94
N GLU A 116 -35.05 -7.40 16.81
CA GLU A 116 -35.35 -6.63 15.61
C GLU A 116 -34.07 -6.07 14.95
N LEU A 117 -32.93 -6.15 15.65
CA LEU A 117 -31.65 -5.69 15.12
C LEU A 117 -31.11 -6.64 14.05
N PRO A 118 -30.35 -6.14 13.07
CA PRO A 118 -29.70 -6.97 12.08
C PRO A 118 -28.80 -8.03 12.73
N LYS A 119 -28.76 -9.23 12.13
CA LYS A 119 -27.89 -10.32 12.62
C LYS A 119 -26.40 -9.99 12.50
N GLU A 120 -26.08 -9.05 11.66
CA GLU A 120 -24.75 -8.51 11.41
C GLU A 120 -24.32 -7.47 12.44
N ALA A 121 -25.25 -7.03 13.31
CA ALA A 121 -24.96 -6.08 14.39
C ALA A 121 -23.83 -6.59 15.28
N ILE A 122 -22.99 -5.67 15.69
CA ILE A 122 -21.86 -5.91 16.58
C ILE A 122 -22.34 -5.67 18.01
N LEU A 123 -22.31 -6.70 18.82
CA LEU A 123 -22.73 -6.60 20.22
C LEU A 123 -21.54 -6.56 21.15
N LEU A 124 -21.43 -5.48 21.94
CA LEU A 124 -20.54 -5.36 23.08
C LEU A 124 -21.34 -5.46 24.36
N THR A 125 -21.19 -6.58 25.08
CA THR A 125 -21.78 -6.73 26.41
C THR A 125 -20.76 -6.31 27.46
N ILE A 126 -21.10 -5.31 28.27
CA ILE A 126 -20.23 -4.69 29.25
C ILE A 126 -20.67 -5.09 30.66
N SER A 127 -19.81 -5.78 31.39
CA SER A 127 -20.02 -6.11 32.79
C SER A 127 -18.96 -5.44 33.68
N GLN A 128 -19.39 -4.98 34.83
CA GLN A 128 -18.53 -4.40 35.84
C GLN A 128 -17.88 -5.51 36.66
N GLN A 129 -16.55 -5.52 36.76
CA GLN A 129 -15.80 -6.46 37.60
C GLN A 129 -15.56 -5.89 38.98
N ASP A 130 -15.16 -4.61 39.08
CA ASP A 130 -14.96 -3.84 40.28
C ASP A 130 -15.25 -2.35 40.05
N GLU A 131 -14.84 -1.43 40.92
CA GLU A 131 -15.13 0.01 40.78
C GLU A 131 -14.55 0.60 39.49
N THR A 132 -13.37 0.15 39.06
CA THR A 132 -12.66 0.71 37.91
C THR A 132 -12.61 -0.24 36.71
N SER A 133 -12.67 -1.55 36.94
CA SER A 133 -12.46 -2.56 35.91
C SER A 133 -13.76 -3.00 35.24
N ARG A 134 -13.67 -3.22 33.94
CA ARG A 134 -14.76 -3.66 33.07
C ARG A 134 -14.34 -4.86 32.22
N ILE A 135 -15.31 -5.73 31.95
CA ILE A 135 -15.16 -6.85 31.02
C ILE A 135 -16.06 -6.56 29.82
N PHE A 136 -15.48 -6.57 28.65
CA PHE A 136 -16.16 -6.41 27.36
C PHE A 136 -16.18 -7.75 26.63
N GLU A 137 -17.38 -8.34 26.47
CA GLU A 137 -17.59 -9.46 25.57
C GLU A 137 -18.05 -8.92 24.22
N ILE A 138 -17.24 -9.13 23.19
CA ILE A 138 -17.50 -8.66 21.83
C ILE A 138 -17.95 -9.85 20.98
N SER A 139 -19.09 -9.70 20.30
CA SER A 139 -19.62 -10.70 19.37
C SER A 139 -20.22 -10.01 18.15
N GLY A 140 -20.17 -10.67 16.98
CA GLY A 140 -20.71 -10.09 15.75
C GLY A 140 -20.22 -10.81 14.51
N ASN A 141 -20.22 -10.09 13.41
CA ASN A 141 -19.72 -10.55 12.13
C ASN A 141 -18.24 -10.96 12.25
N PRO A 142 -17.80 -12.14 11.74
CA PRO A 142 -16.41 -12.59 11.79
C PRO A 142 -15.41 -11.60 11.20
N ASN A 143 -15.79 -10.89 10.14
CA ASN A 143 -14.92 -9.87 9.52
C ASN A 143 -14.66 -8.68 10.45
N PHE A 144 -15.67 -8.24 11.21
CA PHE A 144 -15.48 -7.19 12.22
C PHE A 144 -14.60 -7.70 13.36
N ILE A 145 -14.85 -8.93 13.85
CA ILE A 145 -14.04 -9.53 14.90
C ILE A 145 -12.56 -9.61 14.49
N ALA A 146 -12.28 -9.98 13.25
CA ALA A 146 -10.91 -10.00 12.73
C ALA A 146 -10.30 -8.58 12.68
N ARG A 147 -11.06 -7.57 12.22
CA ARG A 147 -10.61 -6.17 12.15
C ARG A 147 -10.29 -5.62 13.55
N ILE A 148 -11.18 -5.83 14.53
CA ILE A 148 -10.92 -5.31 15.90
C ILE A 148 -9.74 -6.03 16.57
N LYS A 149 -9.62 -7.35 16.44
CA LYS A 149 -8.44 -8.08 16.94
C LYS A 149 -7.16 -7.51 16.37
N ARG A 150 -7.14 -7.20 15.07
CA ARG A 150 -5.98 -6.56 14.42
C ARG A 150 -5.71 -5.16 14.95
N SER A 151 -6.75 -4.32 15.16
CA SER A 151 -6.60 -3.00 15.76
C SER A 151 -6.01 -3.05 17.18
N LEU A 152 -6.46 -4.01 17.98
CA LEU A 152 -5.93 -4.22 19.34
C LEU A 152 -4.49 -4.71 19.35
N LEU A 153 -4.12 -5.57 18.41
CA LEU A 153 -2.76 -6.03 18.23
C LEU A 153 -1.84 -4.87 17.85
N ILE A 154 -2.29 -3.97 16.95
CA ILE A 154 -1.58 -2.72 16.65
C ILE A 154 -1.42 -1.85 17.91
N ARG A 155 -2.46 -1.72 18.72
CA ARG A 155 -2.38 -1.01 20.01
C ARG A 155 -1.36 -1.64 20.94
N GLN A 156 -1.36 -2.96 21.05
CA GLN A 156 -0.39 -3.71 21.85
C GLN A 156 1.06 -3.46 21.36
N PHE A 157 1.27 -3.50 20.05
CA PHE A 157 2.55 -3.16 19.44
C PHE A 157 2.99 -1.74 19.82
N LEU A 158 2.12 -0.72 19.67
CA LEU A 158 2.44 0.65 20.05
C LEU A 158 2.74 0.79 21.54
N ASN A 159 2.01 0.05 22.41
CA ASN A 159 2.24 0.05 23.86
C ASN A 159 3.63 -0.49 24.25
N SER A 160 4.23 -1.35 23.43
CA SER A 160 5.61 -1.84 23.62
C SER A 160 6.68 -0.84 23.17
N THR A 161 6.29 0.28 22.57
CA THR A 161 7.19 1.31 22.04
C THR A 161 7.17 2.58 22.90
N LEU A 162 7.95 3.57 22.49
CA LEU A 162 7.91 4.92 23.08
C LEU A 162 6.63 5.69 22.73
N TYR A 163 5.80 5.17 21.80
CA TYR A 163 4.63 5.83 21.22
C TYR A 163 3.29 5.27 21.73
N LYS A 164 3.28 4.72 22.96
CA LYS A 164 2.10 4.09 23.58
C LYS A 164 0.88 4.99 23.68
N ASN A 165 1.08 6.30 23.85
CA ASN A 165 0.00 7.28 23.99
C ASN A 165 -0.30 8.02 22.68
N ALA A 166 0.33 7.65 21.55
CA ALA A 166 0.14 8.33 20.29
C ALA A 166 -1.27 8.11 19.74
N ASN A 167 -1.81 9.16 19.12
CA ASN A 167 -3.06 9.08 18.39
C ASN A 167 -2.84 8.37 17.06
N ARG A 168 -3.79 7.51 16.72
CA ARG A 168 -3.83 6.78 15.45
C ARG A 168 -4.87 7.42 14.54
N SER A 169 -4.59 7.52 13.26
CA SER A 169 -5.60 7.86 12.26
C SER A 169 -5.35 7.06 10.97
N PRO A 170 -6.41 6.55 10.31
CA PRO A 170 -6.24 5.78 9.08
C PRO A 170 -5.67 6.68 7.99
N LEU A 171 -4.70 6.16 7.22
CA LEU A 171 -4.21 6.81 6.03
C LEU A 171 -4.79 6.07 4.81
N MET A 172 -5.53 6.80 3.97
CA MET A 172 -6.11 6.22 2.75
C MET A 172 -4.96 5.93 1.77
N GLY A 173 -4.67 4.66 1.56
CA GLY A 173 -3.65 4.18 0.62
C GLY A 173 -4.23 3.73 -0.73
N ASP A 174 -3.36 3.63 -1.73
CA ASP A 174 -3.69 3.05 -3.05
C ASP A 174 -3.76 1.51 -2.92
N ALA A 175 -4.23 0.85 -3.92
CA ALA A 175 -4.57 -0.57 -4.16
C ALA A 175 -3.65 -1.69 -3.60
N SER A 176 -2.93 -1.47 -2.52
CA SER A 176 -2.04 -2.43 -1.85
C SER A 176 -2.79 -3.31 -0.84
N ALA A 177 -2.27 -4.51 -0.59
CA ALA A 177 -2.71 -5.35 0.53
C ALA A 177 -2.25 -4.82 1.90
N ARG A 178 -1.42 -3.78 1.91
CA ARG A 178 -0.93 -3.08 3.10
C ARG A 178 -1.84 -1.94 3.46
N SER A 179 -2.05 -1.72 4.74
CA SER A 179 -2.70 -0.52 5.26
C SER A 179 -1.71 0.32 6.06
N TYR A 180 -1.97 1.61 6.08
CA TYR A 180 -1.13 2.56 6.80
C TYR A 180 -1.97 3.37 7.78
N GLU A 181 -1.35 3.72 8.90
CA GLU A 181 -1.91 4.65 9.86
C GLU A 181 -0.91 5.76 10.14
N LEU A 182 -1.41 6.98 10.28
CA LEU A 182 -0.63 8.09 10.78
C LEU A 182 -0.62 8.03 12.30
N ILE A 183 0.57 8.01 12.88
CA ILE A 183 0.80 7.96 14.32
C ILE A 183 1.32 9.32 14.77
N LYS A 184 0.48 10.04 15.54
CA LYS A 184 0.82 11.39 16.03
C LYS A 184 1.13 11.36 17.51
N ASP A 185 2.34 11.77 17.85
CA ASP A 185 2.80 11.96 19.23
C ASP A 185 3.41 13.34 19.40
N SER A 186 2.68 14.23 20.08
CA SER A 186 3.07 15.63 20.29
C SER A 186 3.39 16.33 18.96
N ASN A 187 4.68 16.51 18.64
CA ASN A 187 5.15 17.17 17.42
C ASN A 187 5.76 16.20 16.40
N LYS A 188 5.61 14.89 16.61
CA LYS A 188 6.15 13.88 15.70
C LYS A 188 5.03 13.16 14.99
N GLU A 189 5.20 13.01 13.69
CA GLU A 189 4.35 12.19 12.85
C GLU A 189 5.17 11.00 12.32
N LEU A 190 4.62 9.80 12.51
CA LEU A 190 5.19 8.55 12.04
C LEU A 190 4.13 7.81 11.22
N LEU A 191 4.58 6.85 10.43
CA LEU A 191 3.70 5.92 9.74
C LEU A 191 3.79 4.53 10.38
N LEU A 192 2.63 3.96 10.71
CA LEU A 192 2.53 2.55 11.00
C LEU A 192 2.14 1.83 9.72
N MET A 193 3.01 0.94 9.26
CA MET A 193 2.72 0.00 8.18
C MET A 193 2.15 -1.28 8.80
N ASN A 194 0.97 -1.66 8.36
CA ASN A 194 0.28 -2.89 8.72
C ASN A 194 0.22 -3.79 7.48
N ALA A 195 1.07 -4.80 7.45
CA ALA A 195 1.30 -5.69 6.31
C ALA A 195 1.46 -7.14 6.78
N PRO A 196 0.38 -7.79 7.25
CA PRO A 196 0.44 -9.20 7.61
C PRO A 196 0.85 -10.04 6.40
N ALA A 197 1.57 -11.13 6.63
CA ALA A 197 1.95 -12.06 5.59
C ALA A 197 0.70 -12.57 4.85
N LEU A 198 0.77 -12.54 3.53
CA LEU A 198 -0.32 -13.00 2.68
C LEU A 198 -0.11 -14.46 2.31
N PRO A 199 -1.18 -15.26 2.23
CA PRO A 199 -1.08 -16.61 1.70
C PRO A 199 -0.66 -16.57 0.22
N ASP A 200 0.06 -17.57 -0.20
CA ASP A 200 0.40 -17.78 -1.60
C ASP A 200 -0.83 -17.73 -2.51
N GLY A 201 -0.70 -17.05 -3.64
CA GLY A 201 -1.72 -17.07 -4.67
C GLY A 201 -1.85 -18.45 -5.33
N PRO A 202 -2.83 -18.65 -6.22
CA PRO A 202 -2.98 -19.91 -6.96
C PRO A 202 -1.75 -20.17 -7.83
N PRO A 203 -1.36 -21.45 -7.99
CA PRO A 203 -0.27 -21.82 -8.91
C PRO A 203 -0.56 -21.39 -10.35
N MET A 204 0.41 -20.70 -10.98
CA MET A 204 0.30 -20.25 -12.38
C MET A 204 1.20 -21.02 -13.33
N LYS A 205 2.48 -21.19 -12.99
CA LYS A 205 3.46 -21.86 -13.86
C LYS A 205 4.36 -22.78 -13.02
N ASN A 206 4.55 -24.02 -13.45
CA ASN A 206 5.39 -25.02 -12.75
C ASN A 206 5.01 -25.23 -11.28
N GLY A 207 3.71 -25.13 -10.93
CA GLY A 207 3.23 -25.30 -9.56
C GLY A 207 3.53 -24.12 -8.63
N LYS A 208 4.10 -23.01 -9.13
CA LYS A 208 4.41 -21.80 -8.35
C LYS A 208 3.42 -20.68 -8.64
N PRO A 209 3.04 -19.87 -7.63
CA PRO A 209 2.23 -18.67 -7.84
C PRO A 209 3.05 -17.56 -8.52
N TYR A 210 2.34 -16.56 -9.07
CA TYR A 210 2.95 -15.41 -9.73
C TYR A 210 3.96 -14.69 -8.82
N SER A 211 3.60 -14.46 -7.55
CA SER A 211 4.44 -13.76 -6.57
C SER A 211 5.82 -14.37 -6.44
N LYS A 212 5.89 -15.70 -6.34
CA LYS A 212 7.16 -16.43 -6.21
C LYS A 212 8.02 -16.39 -7.46
N ILE A 213 7.39 -16.43 -8.66
CA ILE A 213 8.14 -16.39 -9.93
C ILE A 213 8.61 -14.97 -10.23
N ALA A 214 7.78 -13.97 -9.93
CA ALA A 214 8.09 -12.55 -10.12
C ALA A 214 8.92 -11.96 -8.96
N HIS A 215 9.25 -12.75 -7.94
CA HIS A 215 10.00 -12.33 -6.75
C HIS A 215 9.36 -11.11 -6.05
N LEU A 216 8.04 -11.15 -5.82
CA LEU A 216 7.38 -10.15 -4.99
C LEU A 216 7.57 -10.47 -3.51
N ALA A 217 7.68 -9.45 -2.68
CA ALA A 217 7.81 -9.60 -1.24
C ALA A 217 6.59 -10.32 -0.63
N GLU A 218 6.83 -11.37 0.11
CA GLU A 218 5.78 -12.18 0.75
C GLU A 218 5.44 -11.64 2.15
N ASP A 219 6.40 -11.01 2.81
CA ASP A 219 6.28 -10.41 4.13
C ASP A 219 7.09 -9.10 4.26
N ILE A 220 7.08 -8.51 5.44
CA ILE A 220 7.77 -7.24 5.71
C ILE A 220 9.28 -7.38 5.90
N THR A 221 9.83 -8.60 6.03
CA THR A 221 11.26 -8.84 6.18
C THR A 221 12.03 -8.27 5.00
N ALA A 222 11.47 -8.41 3.79
CA ALA A 222 12.01 -7.80 2.58
C ALA A 222 12.13 -6.27 2.69
N PHE A 223 11.07 -5.59 3.20
CA PHE A 223 11.11 -4.14 3.41
C PHE A 223 12.24 -3.75 4.37
N VAL A 224 12.33 -4.42 5.52
CA VAL A 224 13.35 -4.12 6.53
C VAL A 224 14.75 -4.33 5.98
N ALA A 225 14.98 -5.44 5.27
CA ALA A 225 16.29 -5.77 4.70
C ALA A 225 16.75 -4.72 3.66
N ILE A 226 15.86 -4.34 2.76
CA ILE A 226 16.17 -3.35 1.72
C ILE A 226 16.32 -1.96 2.33
N ASP A 227 15.48 -1.58 3.32
CA ASP A 227 15.61 -0.32 4.04
C ASP A 227 16.99 -0.19 4.72
N GLU A 228 17.37 -1.19 5.53
CA GLU A 228 18.66 -1.21 6.22
C GLU A 228 19.83 -1.12 5.22
N LEU A 229 19.71 -1.82 4.08
CA LEU A 229 20.74 -1.82 3.05
C LEU A 229 20.89 -0.45 2.36
N ILE A 230 19.76 0.19 1.97
CA ILE A 230 19.72 1.52 1.37
C ILE A 230 20.35 2.55 2.33
N ARG A 231 19.94 2.52 3.59
CA ARG A 231 20.44 3.44 4.63
C ARG A 231 21.91 3.20 4.94
N ALA A 232 22.39 1.96 4.97
CA ALA A 232 23.79 1.62 5.19
C ALA A 232 24.71 2.16 4.08
N LYS A 233 24.19 2.34 2.86
CA LYS A 233 24.90 2.98 1.74
C LYS A 233 24.82 4.53 1.75
N GLY A 234 24.15 5.12 2.75
CA GLY A 234 24.03 6.57 2.93
C GLY A 234 22.89 7.21 2.12
N PHE A 235 22.00 6.41 1.58
CA PHE A 235 20.80 6.91 0.89
C PHE A 235 19.61 7.01 1.85
N CYS A 236 18.60 7.79 1.45
CA CYS A 236 17.48 8.11 2.32
C CYS A 236 16.30 7.16 2.09
N ALA A 237 16.08 6.27 3.04
CA ALA A 237 14.88 5.46 3.22
C ALA A 237 14.31 5.73 4.63
N PRO A 238 13.01 5.42 4.90
CA PRO A 238 12.36 5.74 6.18
C PRO A 238 13.07 5.11 7.37
N GLU A 239 13.36 5.88 8.40
CA GLU A 239 13.97 5.32 9.61
C GLU A 239 12.99 4.40 10.34
N LEU A 240 13.39 3.14 10.59
CA LEU A 240 12.62 2.21 11.39
C LEU A 240 12.69 2.63 12.87
N LYS A 241 11.53 2.86 13.48
CA LYS A 241 11.39 3.22 14.90
C LYS A 241 11.05 2.03 15.78
N ALA A 242 10.26 1.10 15.24
CA ALA A 242 9.94 -0.18 15.89
C ALA A 242 9.48 -1.17 14.80
N GLN A 243 9.58 -2.45 15.11
CA GLN A 243 9.14 -3.53 14.22
C GLN A 243 8.64 -4.73 15.01
N ASP A 244 7.67 -5.43 14.41
CA ASP A 244 7.20 -6.75 14.78
C ASP A 244 7.06 -7.56 13.49
N LEU A 245 8.10 -8.35 13.18
CA LEU A 245 8.18 -9.08 11.90
C LEU A 245 7.17 -10.23 11.85
N GLU A 246 6.87 -10.86 13.00
CA GLU A 246 5.91 -11.95 13.09
C GLU A 246 4.50 -11.45 12.77
N GLU A 247 4.13 -10.31 13.34
CA GLU A 247 2.81 -9.71 13.15
C GLU A 247 2.72 -8.81 11.92
N GLY A 248 3.83 -8.55 11.23
CA GLY A 248 3.84 -7.71 10.04
C GLY A 248 3.57 -6.24 10.34
N LEU A 249 4.17 -5.70 11.43
CA LEU A 249 4.01 -4.31 11.84
C LEU A 249 5.33 -3.56 11.82
N LEU A 250 5.36 -2.39 11.18
CA LEU A 250 6.49 -1.47 11.22
C LEU A 250 6.03 -0.08 11.64
N LEU A 251 6.79 0.56 12.51
CA LEU A 251 6.67 1.99 12.78
C LEU A 251 7.85 2.70 12.14
N ILE A 252 7.58 3.57 11.16
CA ILE A 252 8.60 4.18 10.30
C ILE A 252 8.48 5.71 10.28
N GLU A 253 9.57 6.38 9.88
CA GLU A 253 9.61 7.82 9.64
C GLU A 253 8.58 8.21 8.58
N HIS A 254 7.86 9.33 8.81
CA HIS A 254 7.01 9.96 7.83
C HIS A 254 7.80 11.06 7.11
N PHE A 255 7.99 10.93 5.80
CA PHE A 255 8.75 11.90 5.00
C PHE A 255 7.98 13.16 4.62
N GLY A 256 6.70 13.26 5.02
CA GLY A 256 5.78 14.30 4.55
C GLY A 256 5.18 13.98 3.19
N ASP A 257 4.47 14.97 2.62
CA ASP A 257 3.68 14.78 1.39
C ASP A 257 4.36 15.34 0.14
N GLY A 258 5.60 15.84 0.27
CA GLY A 258 6.35 16.43 -0.82
C GLY A 258 6.74 15.37 -1.86
N GLY A 259 6.31 15.57 -3.12
CA GLY A 259 6.66 14.69 -4.25
C GLY A 259 7.58 15.36 -5.27
N ILE A 260 7.88 14.65 -6.35
CA ILE A 260 8.66 15.16 -7.49
C ILE A 260 7.78 15.68 -8.64
N ILE A 261 6.46 15.71 -8.43
CA ILE A 261 5.46 16.26 -9.34
C ILE A 261 4.72 17.42 -8.67
N ASP A 262 4.12 18.29 -9.46
CA ASP A 262 3.27 19.36 -8.96
C ASP A 262 1.80 18.90 -8.72
N ASP A 263 0.98 19.82 -8.22
CA ASP A 263 -0.44 19.56 -7.93
C ASP A 263 -1.26 19.18 -9.18
N LYS A 264 -0.77 19.53 -10.37
CA LYS A 264 -1.37 19.13 -11.66
C LYS A 264 -0.83 17.80 -12.18
N ARG A 265 -0.01 17.12 -11.37
CA ARG A 265 0.67 15.87 -11.71
C ARG A 265 1.66 16.02 -12.88
N ILE A 266 2.29 17.20 -13.01
CA ILE A 266 3.33 17.47 -14.00
C ILE A 266 4.70 17.24 -13.35
N PRO A 267 5.66 16.58 -14.04
CA PRO A 267 7.01 16.41 -13.55
C PRO A 267 7.69 17.77 -13.27
N ILE A 268 8.25 17.93 -12.07
CA ILE A 268 9.12 19.05 -11.72
C ILE A 268 10.52 18.68 -12.20
N ALA A 269 10.93 19.20 -13.36
CA ALA A 269 12.15 18.77 -14.06
C ALA A 269 13.40 18.77 -13.16
N GLU A 270 13.60 19.83 -12.34
CA GLU A 270 14.71 19.90 -11.37
C GLU A 270 14.71 18.71 -10.41
N ARG A 271 13.54 18.34 -9.86
CA ARG A 271 13.43 17.22 -8.91
C ARG A 271 13.67 15.87 -9.60
N TYR A 272 13.23 15.73 -10.86
CA TYR A 272 13.52 14.55 -11.67
C TYR A 272 15.03 14.42 -11.98
N MET A 273 15.72 15.53 -12.21
CA MET A 273 17.16 15.51 -12.40
C MET A 273 17.89 15.04 -11.15
N VAL A 274 17.51 15.53 -9.96
CA VAL A 274 18.09 15.05 -8.69
C VAL A 274 17.75 13.57 -8.44
N ALA A 275 16.56 13.12 -8.83
CA ALA A 275 16.18 11.70 -8.73
C ALA A 275 17.04 10.81 -9.64
N ILE A 276 17.43 11.30 -10.81
CA ILE A 276 18.39 10.59 -11.69
C ILE A 276 19.81 10.61 -11.12
N GLU A 277 20.27 11.71 -10.52
CA GLU A 277 21.55 11.77 -9.81
C GLU A 277 21.61 10.78 -8.65
N PHE A 278 20.49 10.63 -7.92
CA PHE A 278 20.34 9.61 -6.88
C PHE A 278 20.54 8.20 -7.47
N LEU A 279 19.86 7.84 -8.56
CA LEU A 279 20.03 6.54 -9.21
C LEU A 279 21.46 6.31 -9.71
N ALA A 280 22.07 7.32 -10.31
CA ALA A 280 23.44 7.22 -10.80
C ALA A 280 24.43 6.91 -9.66
N ALA A 281 24.27 7.58 -8.50
CA ALA A 281 25.08 7.32 -7.32
C ALA A 281 24.73 5.97 -6.66
N PHE A 282 23.46 5.60 -6.62
CA PHE A 282 22.97 4.35 -6.05
C PHE A 282 23.49 3.13 -6.81
N HIS A 283 23.45 3.15 -8.14
CA HIS A 283 23.91 2.07 -8.99
C HIS A 283 25.43 1.91 -9.05
N GLU A 284 26.22 2.88 -8.54
CA GLU A 284 27.66 2.72 -8.31
C GLU A 284 27.98 1.86 -7.08
N CYS A 285 27.02 1.70 -6.17
CA CYS A 285 27.24 0.93 -4.96
C CYS A 285 27.26 -0.58 -5.24
N GLN A 286 28.11 -1.28 -4.50
CA GLN A 286 28.08 -2.74 -4.43
C GLN A 286 27.06 -3.16 -3.35
N PHE A 287 26.17 -4.07 -3.68
CA PHE A 287 25.15 -4.59 -2.79
C PHE A 287 25.39 -6.07 -2.54
N ASP A 288 25.40 -6.45 -1.25
CA ASP A 288 25.42 -7.86 -0.87
C ASP A 288 24.02 -8.46 -1.10
N THR A 289 23.98 -9.64 -1.70
CA THR A 289 22.71 -10.35 -1.92
C THR A 289 22.16 -10.99 -0.65
N HIS A 290 23.04 -11.28 0.32
CA HIS A 290 22.67 -11.80 1.63
C HIS A 290 22.73 -10.69 2.66
N VAL A 291 21.58 -10.24 3.14
CA VAL A 291 21.45 -9.17 4.12
C VAL A 291 21.18 -9.78 5.49
N LYS A 292 22.06 -9.50 6.45
CA LYS A 292 21.82 -9.83 7.85
C LYS A 292 21.17 -8.64 8.54
N LEU A 293 19.95 -8.81 8.99
CA LEU A 293 19.16 -7.78 9.67
C LEU A 293 19.69 -7.48 11.06
N ASN A 294 19.44 -6.27 11.56
CA ASN A 294 19.76 -5.90 12.93
C ASN A 294 18.99 -6.76 13.95
N SER A 295 17.83 -7.32 13.60
CA SER A 295 17.07 -8.29 14.40
C SER A 295 17.75 -9.66 14.53
N GLY A 296 18.76 -9.95 13.70
CA GLY A 296 19.47 -11.23 13.64
C GLY A 296 18.99 -12.19 12.57
N GLU A 297 17.90 -11.91 11.91
CA GLU A 297 17.39 -12.66 10.76
C GLU A 297 18.24 -12.41 9.51
N SER A 298 18.01 -13.19 8.46
CA SER A 298 18.71 -13.03 7.18
C SER A 298 17.70 -12.96 6.04
N TYR A 299 17.98 -12.12 5.07
CA TYR A 299 17.20 -12.01 3.84
C TYR A 299 18.11 -12.17 2.62
N GLU A 300 17.66 -12.96 1.65
CA GLU A 300 18.35 -13.12 0.37
C GLU A 300 17.62 -12.31 -0.70
N ILE A 301 18.32 -11.33 -1.28
CA ILE A 301 17.75 -10.49 -2.35
C ILE A 301 17.70 -11.35 -3.62
N PRO A 302 16.49 -11.56 -4.18
CA PRO A 302 16.37 -12.42 -5.36
C PRO A 302 16.95 -11.76 -6.61
N PRO A 303 17.41 -12.53 -7.60
CA PRO A 303 17.80 -12.02 -8.89
C PRO A 303 16.57 -11.68 -9.73
N TYR A 304 16.65 -10.62 -10.55
CA TYR A 304 15.69 -10.38 -11.62
C TYR A 304 15.99 -11.31 -12.79
N ASP A 305 15.65 -12.56 -12.63
CA ASP A 305 16.03 -13.63 -13.55
C ASP A 305 15.16 -13.72 -14.81
N GLU A 306 15.50 -14.66 -15.71
CA GLU A 306 14.74 -14.91 -16.94
C GLU A 306 13.29 -15.26 -16.65
N GLN A 307 13.01 -16.03 -15.59
CA GLN A 307 11.65 -16.47 -15.26
C GLN A 307 10.79 -15.29 -14.79
N ALA A 308 11.36 -14.38 -13.99
CA ALA A 308 10.70 -13.16 -13.54
C ALA A 308 10.37 -12.24 -14.73
N ILE A 309 11.32 -12.06 -15.65
CA ILE A 309 11.09 -11.24 -16.86
C ILE A 309 9.97 -11.85 -17.70
N LEU A 310 10.00 -13.17 -17.94
CA LEU A 310 9.02 -13.86 -18.78
C LEU A 310 7.62 -13.82 -18.17
N ILE A 311 7.46 -14.16 -16.89
CA ILE A 311 6.12 -14.19 -16.26
C ILE A 311 5.47 -12.79 -16.24
N GLU A 312 6.28 -11.74 -16.13
CA GLU A 312 5.79 -10.37 -16.17
C GLU A 312 5.34 -9.94 -17.56
N VAL A 313 6.09 -10.28 -18.62
CA VAL A 313 5.66 -9.92 -19.98
C VAL A 313 4.53 -10.79 -20.48
N ASP A 314 4.37 -12.01 -19.96
CA ASP A 314 3.24 -12.92 -20.28
C ASP A 314 1.88 -12.27 -19.93
N LEU A 315 1.85 -11.29 -19.01
CA LEU A 315 0.63 -10.52 -18.72
C LEU A 315 0.08 -9.79 -19.96
N LEU A 316 0.92 -9.45 -20.94
CA LEU A 316 0.45 -8.93 -22.24
C LEU A 316 -0.41 -9.96 -22.96
N LEU A 317 0.02 -11.23 -22.99
CA LEU A 317 -0.68 -12.32 -23.68
C LEU A 317 -1.94 -12.76 -22.92
N GLU A 318 -1.86 -12.77 -21.59
CA GLU A 318 -2.93 -13.26 -20.72
C GLU A 318 -4.10 -12.26 -20.59
N TRP A 319 -3.78 -10.96 -20.52
CA TRP A 319 -4.75 -9.92 -20.19
C TRP A 319 -4.94 -8.90 -21.30
N TYR A 320 -3.85 -8.27 -21.79
CA TYR A 320 -3.98 -7.18 -22.76
C TYR A 320 -4.42 -7.67 -24.12
N ALA A 321 -3.81 -8.71 -24.68
CA ALA A 321 -4.14 -9.20 -26.02
C ALA A 321 -5.60 -9.69 -26.13
N PRO A 322 -6.17 -10.45 -25.18
CA PRO A 322 -7.56 -10.85 -25.21
C PRO A 322 -8.55 -9.67 -25.13
N SER A 323 -8.17 -8.57 -24.45
CA SER A 323 -9.01 -7.36 -24.37
C SER A 323 -9.09 -6.58 -25.68
N GLN A 324 -8.18 -6.86 -26.64
CA GLN A 324 -8.15 -6.19 -27.94
C GLN A 324 -9.04 -6.92 -28.97
N SER A 325 -9.98 -6.18 -29.58
CA SER A 325 -10.91 -6.76 -30.58
C SER A 325 -10.17 -7.39 -31.77
N GLY A 326 -10.48 -8.66 -32.06
CA GLY A 326 -9.94 -9.39 -33.19
C GLY A 326 -8.52 -9.92 -33.05
N VAL A 327 -7.87 -9.73 -31.88
CA VAL A 327 -6.56 -10.33 -31.62
C VAL A 327 -6.73 -11.79 -31.16
N LYS A 328 -6.03 -12.68 -31.85
CA LYS A 328 -5.93 -14.11 -31.46
C LYS A 328 -4.48 -14.51 -31.47
N ILE A 329 -4.00 -14.98 -30.31
CA ILE A 329 -2.64 -15.45 -30.14
C ILE A 329 -2.61 -16.96 -30.45
N SER A 330 -1.87 -17.35 -31.48
CA SER A 330 -1.60 -18.77 -31.73
C SER A 330 -0.52 -19.31 -30.79
N ALA A 331 -0.46 -20.62 -30.61
CA ALA A 331 0.62 -21.24 -29.82
C ALA A 331 2.01 -20.90 -30.37
N ASP A 332 2.16 -20.81 -31.71
CA ASP A 332 3.40 -20.42 -32.35
C ASP A 332 3.75 -18.95 -32.09
N ASP A 333 2.76 -18.04 -32.12
CA ASP A 333 2.99 -16.63 -31.82
C ASP A 333 3.38 -16.45 -30.35
N ALA A 334 2.74 -17.17 -29.43
CA ALA A 334 3.09 -17.14 -28.00
C ALA A 334 4.52 -17.67 -27.77
N LYS A 335 4.87 -18.78 -28.41
CA LYS A 335 6.23 -19.32 -28.34
C LYS A 335 7.27 -18.33 -28.90
N GLN A 336 6.98 -17.73 -30.05
CA GLN A 336 7.87 -16.72 -30.66
C GLN A 336 8.05 -15.51 -29.71
N PHE A 337 7.00 -15.07 -29.04
CA PHE A 337 7.07 -14.02 -28.02
C PHE A 337 7.97 -14.41 -26.86
N GLU A 338 7.80 -15.61 -26.30
CA GLU A 338 8.65 -16.13 -25.23
C GLU A 338 10.12 -16.20 -25.67
N ASP A 339 10.41 -16.72 -26.86
CA ASP A 339 11.78 -16.85 -27.37
C ASP A 339 12.45 -15.46 -27.57
N ILE A 340 11.70 -14.45 -28.02
CA ILE A 340 12.19 -13.06 -28.12
C ILE A 340 12.56 -12.53 -26.74
N TRP A 341 11.64 -12.62 -25.77
CA TRP A 341 11.89 -12.10 -24.43
C TRP A 341 12.96 -12.88 -23.66
N ARG A 342 13.10 -14.17 -23.90
CA ARG A 342 14.20 -14.98 -23.41
C ARG A 342 15.55 -14.46 -23.91
N SER A 343 15.66 -14.15 -25.20
CA SER A 343 16.90 -13.58 -25.76
C SER A 343 17.23 -12.21 -25.16
N TYR A 344 16.22 -11.37 -24.90
CA TYR A 344 16.38 -10.08 -24.25
C TYR A 344 16.79 -10.23 -22.78
N ALA A 345 16.19 -11.17 -22.05
CA ALA A 345 16.57 -11.47 -20.68
C ALA A 345 18.06 -11.84 -20.57
N GLN A 346 18.53 -12.76 -21.43
CA GLN A 346 19.94 -13.15 -21.47
C GLN A 346 20.87 -11.96 -21.79
N LEU A 347 20.46 -11.10 -22.72
CA LEU A 347 21.24 -9.92 -23.08
C LEU A 347 21.37 -8.94 -21.92
N VAL A 348 20.26 -8.59 -21.25
CA VAL A 348 20.31 -7.62 -20.14
C VAL A 348 20.98 -8.18 -18.89
N GLN A 349 20.92 -9.49 -18.66
CA GLN A 349 21.63 -10.14 -17.55
C GLN A 349 23.16 -10.12 -17.75
N ALA A 350 23.64 -10.02 -18.99
CA ALA A 350 25.07 -9.85 -19.29
C ALA A 350 25.57 -8.39 -19.10
N HIS A 351 24.66 -7.44 -18.96
CA HIS A 351 24.98 -6.04 -18.70
C HIS A 351 25.13 -5.77 -17.20
N GLU A 352 25.39 -4.51 -16.84
CA GLU A 352 25.54 -4.09 -15.45
C GLU A 352 24.32 -4.42 -14.61
N GLN A 353 24.56 -5.08 -13.47
CA GLN A 353 23.54 -5.42 -12.47
C GLN A 353 23.74 -4.56 -11.23
N SER A 354 22.63 -4.17 -10.60
CA SER A 354 22.61 -3.42 -9.35
C SER A 354 21.40 -3.83 -8.52
N LEU A 355 21.24 -3.28 -7.32
CA LEU A 355 19.97 -3.33 -6.62
C LEU A 355 18.95 -2.47 -7.39
N VAL A 356 17.87 -3.08 -7.85
CA VAL A 356 16.79 -2.46 -8.61
C VAL A 356 15.54 -2.41 -7.72
N MET A 357 15.03 -1.21 -7.47
CA MET A 357 13.86 -0.98 -6.61
C MET A 357 12.53 -1.34 -7.31
N ARG A 358 12.53 -1.48 -8.65
CA ARG A 358 11.41 -1.80 -9.54
C ARG A 358 10.35 -0.71 -9.63
N ASP A 359 9.94 -0.16 -8.49
CA ASP A 359 8.91 0.87 -8.42
C ASP A 359 9.48 2.26 -8.11
N TYR A 360 10.66 2.57 -8.68
CA TYR A 360 11.26 3.89 -8.61
C TYR A 360 10.57 4.87 -9.57
N HIS A 361 9.43 5.40 -9.15
CA HIS A 361 8.60 6.33 -9.93
C HIS A 361 7.95 7.39 -9.03
N SER A 362 7.32 8.41 -9.63
CA SER A 362 6.91 9.63 -8.93
C SER A 362 6.16 9.45 -7.60
N PRO A 363 5.20 8.53 -7.42
CA PRO A 363 4.53 8.35 -6.13
C PRO A 363 5.42 7.83 -5.00
N ASN A 364 6.50 7.12 -5.36
CA ASN A 364 7.40 6.45 -4.41
C ASN A 364 8.70 7.22 -4.17
N ILE A 365 8.78 8.44 -4.72
CA ILE A 365 9.93 9.34 -4.57
C ILE A 365 9.45 10.61 -3.87
N LEU A 366 9.87 10.78 -2.62
CA LEU A 366 9.50 11.91 -1.80
C LEU A 366 10.60 12.97 -1.81
N TRP A 367 10.17 14.24 -1.88
CA TRP A 367 11.06 15.39 -1.92
C TRP A 367 11.23 15.99 -0.52
N ARG A 368 12.44 15.92 0.00
CA ARG A 368 12.81 16.40 1.32
C ARG A 368 13.40 17.82 1.20
N GLU A 369 12.55 18.83 1.32
CA GLU A 369 12.88 20.25 1.08
C GLU A 369 14.08 20.76 1.89
N ASN A 370 14.23 20.31 3.14
CA ASN A 370 15.26 20.76 4.06
C ASN A 370 16.60 20.03 3.90
N GLN A 371 16.75 19.17 2.89
CA GLN A 371 17.97 18.41 2.61
C GLN A 371 18.72 19.02 1.40
N ALA A 372 19.91 18.49 1.10
CA ALA A 372 20.73 18.96 0.00
C ALA A 372 21.17 17.81 -0.92
N GLY A 373 21.38 18.11 -2.21
CA GLY A 373 21.82 17.13 -3.21
C GLY A 373 20.87 15.93 -3.29
N THR A 374 21.42 14.74 -3.45
CA THR A 374 20.66 13.49 -3.54
C THR A 374 19.95 13.11 -2.25
N ASN A 375 20.33 13.68 -1.08
CA ASN A 375 19.59 13.47 0.18
C ASN A 375 18.20 14.13 0.19
N ARG A 376 17.88 14.96 -0.82
CA ARG A 376 16.52 15.44 -1.06
C ARG A 376 15.58 14.34 -1.53
N ILE A 377 16.10 13.23 -2.02
CA ILE A 377 15.31 12.09 -2.47
C ILE A 377 15.14 11.10 -1.33
N GLY A 378 13.92 10.93 -0.88
CA GLY A 378 13.51 9.84 0.00
C GLY A 378 12.76 8.78 -0.80
N VAL A 379 13.16 7.51 -0.69
CA VAL A 379 12.53 6.41 -1.42
C VAL A 379 11.64 5.58 -0.50
N ILE A 380 10.51 5.14 -1.03
CA ILE A 380 9.56 4.25 -0.35
C ILE A 380 9.13 3.14 -1.31
N ASP A 381 8.41 2.14 -0.80
CA ASP A 381 7.81 1.03 -1.58
C ASP A 381 8.85 0.20 -2.37
N PHE A 382 9.99 -0.06 -1.77
CA PHE A 382 11.13 -0.75 -2.36
C PHE A 382 11.27 -2.24 -1.96
N GLN A 383 10.31 -2.82 -1.25
CA GLN A 383 10.40 -4.20 -0.75
C GLN A 383 10.46 -5.25 -1.83
N ASP A 384 10.00 -4.96 -3.05
CA ASP A 384 10.08 -5.85 -4.21
C ASP A 384 11.42 -5.72 -4.96
N ALA A 385 12.44 -5.14 -4.30
CA ALA A 385 13.76 -4.96 -4.90
C ALA A 385 14.44 -6.30 -5.23
N VAL A 386 15.19 -6.28 -6.31
CA VAL A 386 15.89 -7.44 -6.87
C VAL A 386 17.29 -7.04 -7.33
N ILE A 387 18.20 -8.00 -7.50
CA ILE A 387 19.44 -7.75 -8.25
C ILE A 387 19.13 -7.89 -9.74
N GLY A 388 19.26 -6.80 -10.47
CA GLY A 388 18.86 -6.75 -11.87
C GLY A 388 19.52 -5.63 -12.67
N PRO A 389 19.12 -5.43 -13.95
CA PRO A 389 19.68 -4.40 -14.81
C PRO A 389 19.41 -2.99 -14.24
N ALA A 390 20.43 -2.22 -13.91
CA ALA A 390 20.34 -0.87 -13.37
C ALA A 390 19.46 0.08 -14.22
N SER A 391 19.37 -0.19 -15.52
CA SER A 391 18.52 0.56 -16.46
C SER A 391 17.01 0.45 -16.17
N TYR A 392 16.55 -0.56 -15.40
CA TYR A 392 15.14 -0.73 -15.06
C TYR A 392 14.59 0.46 -14.27
N ASP A 393 15.28 0.89 -13.21
CA ASP A 393 14.81 2.01 -12.38
C ASP A 393 14.90 3.34 -13.13
N VAL A 394 15.90 3.52 -13.99
CA VAL A 394 15.95 4.67 -14.89
C VAL A 394 14.76 4.70 -15.84
N ALA A 395 14.36 3.54 -16.39
CA ALA A 395 13.17 3.42 -17.22
C ALA A 395 11.87 3.62 -16.41
N SER A 396 11.83 3.17 -15.16
CA SER A 396 10.70 3.36 -14.27
C SER A 396 10.39 4.83 -14.01
N LEU A 397 11.43 5.66 -13.83
CA LEU A 397 11.30 7.10 -13.64
C LEU A 397 11.05 7.83 -14.97
N ALA A 398 11.86 7.57 -16.00
CA ALA A 398 11.84 8.31 -17.26
C ALA A 398 10.62 7.97 -18.14
N GLN A 399 9.97 6.83 -17.90
CA GLN A 399 8.72 6.40 -18.54
C GLN A 399 7.67 6.04 -17.47
N ASP A 400 7.39 6.98 -16.55
CA ASP A 400 6.43 6.80 -15.48
C ASP A 400 5.04 6.46 -16.03
N ALA A 401 4.43 5.38 -15.50
CA ALA A 401 3.13 4.92 -15.94
C ALA A 401 1.97 5.85 -15.54
N ARG A 402 2.15 6.64 -14.50
CA ARG A 402 1.10 7.47 -13.87
C ARG A 402 1.22 8.95 -14.20
N VAL A 403 2.35 9.38 -14.79
CA VAL A 403 2.68 10.78 -15.08
C VAL A 403 3.17 10.92 -16.51
N ASP A 404 2.83 12.01 -17.19
CA ASP A 404 3.29 12.29 -18.54
C ASP A 404 4.70 12.88 -18.51
N VAL A 405 5.70 12.01 -18.73
CA VAL A 405 7.09 12.45 -18.95
C VAL A 405 7.28 12.73 -20.43
N SER A 406 7.56 13.99 -20.77
CA SER A 406 7.75 14.39 -22.17
C SER A 406 8.96 13.68 -22.79
N ARG A 407 8.98 13.57 -24.12
CA ARG A 407 10.12 12.97 -24.82
C ARG A 407 11.42 13.73 -24.55
N GLU A 408 11.33 15.05 -24.47
CA GLU A 408 12.46 15.93 -24.20
C GLU A 408 13.04 15.67 -22.80
N LEU A 409 12.17 15.59 -21.79
CA LEU A 409 12.59 15.30 -20.41
C LEU A 409 13.19 13.88 -20.31
N GLU A 410 12.54 12.87 -20.92
CA GLU A 410 13.06 11.49 -20.96
C GLU A 410 14.50 11.46 -21.50
N VAL A 411 14.76 12.14 -22.64
CA VAL A 411 16.10 12.20 -23.24
C VAL A 411 17.09 12.92 -22.33
N GLN A 412 16.69 14.02 -21.68
CA GLN A 412 17.54 14.73 -20.72
C GLN A 412 17.90 13.84 -19.53
N LEU A 413 16.95 13.12 -18.95
CA LEU A 413 17.18 12.23 -17.83
C LEU A 413 18.16 11.10 -18.17
N ILE A 414 17.98 10.45 -19.32
CA ILE A 414 18.88 9.38 -19.79
C ILE A 414 20.31 9.91 -20.00
N ASN A 415 20.46 11.05 -20.67
CA ASN A 415 21.77 11.62 -20.93
C ASN A 415 22.45 12.06 -19.64
N HIS A 416 21.70 12.68 -18.73
CA HIS A 416 22.23 13.09 -17.42
C HIS A 416 22.67 11.89 -16.57
N TYR A 417 21.89 10.80 -16.55
CA TYR A 417 22.33 9.56 -15.92
C TYR A 417 23.67 9.08 -16.46
N ILE A 418 23.81 9.00 -17.79
CA ILE A 418 25.04 8.56 -18.45
C ILE A 418 26.21 9.48 -18.11
N GLU A 419 26.01 10.81 -18.11
CA GLU A 419 27.01 11.78 -17.72
C GLU A 419 27.49 11.59 -16.28
N CYS A 420 26.55 11.44 -15.33
CA CYS A 420 26.86 11.16 -13.93
C CYS A 420 27.66 9.87 -13.77
N ARG A 421 27.26 8.78 -14.47
CA ARG A 421 27.96 7.50 -14.44
C ARG A 421 29.40 7.61 -15.03
N LYS A 422 29.55 8.29 -16.16
CA LYS A 422 30.89 8.51 -16.79
C LYS A 422 31.82 9.37 -15.95
N LEU A 423 31.27 10.33 -15.20
CA LEU A 423 32.08 11.13 -14.27
C LEU A 423 32.73 10.30 -13.17
N LYS A 424 32.04 9.25 -12.71
CA LYS A 424 32.51 8.32 -11.67
C LYS A 424 33.31 7.16 -12.26
N ASN A 425 32.84 6.62 -13.37
CA ASN A 425 33.46 5.50 -14.08
C ASN A 425 33.66 5.84 -15.57
N PRO A 426 34.84 6.34 -15.97
CA PRO A 426 35.11 6.68 -17.37
C PRO A 426 34.97 5.50 -18.35
N SER A 427 35.00 4.26 -17.86
CA SER A 427 34.80 3.05 -18.69
C SER A 427 33.32 2.61 -18.75
N PHE A 428 32.36 3.43 -18.27
CA PHE A 428 30.95 3.14 -18.35
C PHE A 428 30.52 2.92 -19.80
N ASP A 429 29.95 1.73 -20.07
CA ASP A 429 29.50 1.35 -21.41
C ASP A 429 28.12 1.94 -21.72
N GLU A 430 28.14 3.11 -22.38
CA GLU A 430 26.93 3.82 -22.78
C GLU A 430 26.06 3.01 -23.75
N GLU A 431 26.68 2.29 -24.70
CA GLU A 431 25.93 1.52 -25.72
C GLU A 431 25.19 0.32 -25.09
N ALA A 432 25.88 -0.41 -24.22
CA ALA A 432 25.27 -1.47 -23.44
C ALA A 432 24.14 -0.94 -22.56
N PHE A 433 24.33 0.20 -21.87
CA PHE A 433 23.30 0.84 -21.06
C PHE A 433 22.08 1.25 -21.90
N ARG A 434 22.27 1.93 -23.05
CA ARG A 434 21.14 2.35 -23.91
C ARG A 434 20.37 1.16 -24.45
N THR A 435 21.06 0.07 -24.79
CA THR A 435 20.44 -1.19 -25.20
C THR A 435 19.61 -1.80 -24.06
N SER A 436 20.19 -1.91 -22.87
CA SER A 436 19.51 -2.40 -21.67
C SER A 436 18.31 -1.52 -21.31
N TYR A 437 18.45 -0.19 -21.38
CA TYR A 437 17.36 0.75 -21.16
C TYR A 437 16.18 0.51 -22.12
N ALA A 438 16.43 0.40 -23.42
CA ALA A 438 15.39 0.17 -24.40
C ALA A 438 14.63 -1.14 -24.15
N ILE A 439 15.34 -2.21 -23.76
CA ILE A 439 14.75 -3.51 -23.43
C ILE A 439 13.94 -3.41 -22.14
N MET A 440 14.49 -2.86 -21.05
CA MET A 440 13.80 -2.78 -19.76
C MET A 440 12.61 -1.82 -19.78
N ALA A 441 12.72 -0.70 -20.49
CA ALA A 441 11.60 0.22 -20.72
C ALA A 441 10.44 -0.46 -21.48
N SER A 442 10.77 -1.28 -22.49
CA SER A 442 9.76 -2.06 -23.23
C SER A 442 9.18 -3.18 -22.39
N GLN A 443 9.99 -3.88 -21.61
CA GLN A 443 9.56 -4.92 -20.69
C GLN A 443 8.54 -4.37 -19.69
N ARG A 444 8.90 -3.25 -19.04
CA ARG A 444 8.05 -2.59 -18.05
C ARG A 444 6.72 -2.11 -18.67
N ALA A 445 6.76 -1.46 -19.83
CA ALA A 445 5.54 -1.01 -20.50
C ALA A 445 4.65 -2.18 -20.95
N THR A 446 5.25 -3.28 -21.44
CA THR A 446 4.56 -4.52 -21.81
C THR A 446 3.84 -5.16 -20.62
N LYS A 447 4.55 -5.32 -19.50
CA LYS A 447 3.99 -5.81 -18.22
C LYS A 447 2.81 -4.95 -17.76
N ILE A 448 2.98 -3.62 -17.77
CA ILE A 448 1.98 -2.68 -17.24
C ILE A 448 0.70 -2.67 -18.09
N LEU A 449 0.77 -2.85 -19.39
CA LEU A 449 -0.43 -3.02 -20.24
C LEU A 449 -1.30 -4.17 -19.71
N GLY A 450 -0.70 -5.33 -19.42
CA GLY A 450 -1.43 -6.46 -18.85
C GLY A 450 -1.95 -6.20 -17.44
N ILE A 451 -1.13 -5.57 -16.59
CA ILE A 451 -1.53 -5.20 -15.21
C ILE A 451 -2.76 -4.31 -15.21
N PHE A 452 -2.83 -3.28 -16.04
CA PHE A 452 -3.96 -2.34 -16.04
C PHE A 452 -5.27 -2.99 -16.50
N ILE A 453 -5.22 -3.89 -17.45
CA ILE A 453 -6.39 -4.69 -17.84
C ILE A 453 -6.79 -5.63 -16.69
N ARG A 454 -5.84 -6.33 -16.08
CA ARG A 454 -6.10 -7.23 -14.96
C ARG A 454 -6.74 -6.49 -13.78
N LEU A 455 -6.25 -5.29 -13.43
CA LEU A 455 -6.82 -4.46 -12.38
C LEU A 455 -8.27 -4.07 -12.68
N ASN A 456 -8.61 -3.81 -13.93
CA ASN A 456 -9.99 -3.53 -14.33
C ASN A 456 -10.87 -4.78 -14.26
N GLU A 457 -10.46 -5.88 -14.90
CA GLU A 457 -11.31 -7.05 -15.11
C GLU A 457 -11.44 -7.92 -13.86
N ARG A 458 -10.33 -8.11 -13.13
CA ARG A 458 -10.30 -8.94 -11.94
C ARG A 458 -10.63 -8.15 -10.66
N ASP A 459 -10.09 -6.94 -10.54
CA ASP A 459 -10.08 -6.20 -9.27
C ASP A 459 -11.08 -5.03 -9.27
N GLY A 460 -11.84 -4.81 -10.37
CA GLY A 460 -12.88 -3.78 -10.45
C GLY A 460 -12.34 -2.34 -10.38
N LYS A 461 -11.10 -2.09 -10.87
CA LYS A 461 -10.41 -0.80 -10.79
C LYS A 461 -10.24 -0.14 -12.17
N PRO A 462 -11.31 0.40 -12.79
CA PRO A 462 -11.27 0.95 -14.16
C PRO A 462 -10.43 2.22 -14.29
N ALA A 463 -10.12 2.90 -13.19
CA ALA A 463 -9.35 4.14 -13.19
C ALA A 463 -7.95 4.02 -13.83
N TYR A 464 -7.39 2.81 -13.90
CA TYR A 464 -6.08 2.57 -14.51
C TYR A 464 -6.12 2.52 -16.05
N LEU A 465 -7.28 2.24 -16.67
CA LEU A 465 -7.41 2.13 -18.13
C LEU A 465 -7.03 3.42 -18.88
N LYS A 466 -7.20 4.57 -18.24
CA LYS A 466 -6.81 5.88 -18.81
C LYS A 466 -5.32 6.00 -19.12
N HIS A 467 -4.47 5.13 -18.54
CA HIS A 467 -3.03 5.14 -18.75
C HIS A 467 -2.54 4.20 -19.86
N LEU A 468 -3.43 3.36 -20.44
CA LEU A 468 -3.07 2.44 -21.53
C LEU A 468 -2.44 3.16 -22.75
N PRO A 469 -3.01 4.29 -23.26
CA PRO A 469 -2.43 4.99 -24.41
C PRO A 469 -0.98 5.42 -24.18
N ARG A 470 -0.63 5.86 -22.97
CA ARG A 470 0.74 6.23 -22.58
C ARG A 470 1.68 5.03 -22.66
N MET A 471 1.27 3.87 -22.15
CA MET A 471 2.10 2.65 -22.22
C MET A 471 2.34 2.22 -23.65
N GLN A 472 1.32 2.30 -24.51
CA GLN A 472 1.45 2.02 -25.95
C GLN A 472 2.44 2.98 -26.61
N GLU A 473 2.37 4.27 -26.29
CA GLU A 473 3.31 5.28 -26.81
C GLU A 473 4.74 5.00 -26.36
N TYR A 474 4.96 4.63 -25.10
CA TYR A 474 6.30 4.27 -24.62
C TYR A 474 6.86 3.06 -25.38
N ILE A 475 6.06 2.02 -25.60
CA ILE A 475 6.48 0.88 -26.43
C ILE A 475 6.88 1.38 -27.84
N GLN A 476 6.07 2.18 -28.50
CA GLN A 476 6.37 2.70 -29.84
C GLN A 476 7.64 3.56 -29.88
N ARG A 477 7.92 4.35 -28.81
CA ARG A 477 9.18 5.09 -28.67
C ARG A 477 10.38 4.15 -28.60
N ASN A 478 10.28 3.12 -27.74
CA ASN A 478 11.35 2.16 -27.51
C ASN A 478 11.65 1.29 -28.74
N LEU A 479 10.61 0.91 -29.51
CA LEU A 479 10.74 0.13 -30.75
C LEU A 479 11.53 0.83 -31.86
N LYS A 480 11.97 2.08 -31.68
CA LYS A 480 12.92 2.75 -32.57
C LYS A 480 14.36 2.25 -32.36
N HIS A 481 14.64 1.64 -31.20
CA HIS A 481 15.96 1.08 -30.90
C HIS A 481 16.19 -0.22 -31.70
N PRO A 482 17.36 -0.39 -32.38
CA PRO A 482 17.61 -1.55 -33.25
C PRO A 482 17.50 -2.92 -32.51
N ALA A 483 17.92 -2.99 -31.28
CA ALA A 483 17.87 -4.21 -30.47
C ALA A 483 16.43 -4.78 -30.33
N LEU A 484 15.40 -3.93 -30.45
CA LEU A 484 13.99 -4.33 -30.32
C LEU A 484 13.33 -4.72 -31.65
N SER A 485 14.10 -4.93 -32.72
CA SER A 485 13.56 -5.24 -34.07
C SER A 485 12.70 -6.51 -34.08
N ALA A 486 13.08 -7.54 -33.36
CA ALA A 486 12.31 -8.79 -33.26
C ALA A 486 10.95 -8.56 -32.58
N TYR A 487 10.92 -7.88 -31.45
CA TYR A 487 9.68 -7.52 -30.73
C TYR A 487 8.78 -6.61 -31.56
N LYS A 488 9.37 -5.62 -32.25
CA LYS A 488 8.65 -4.74 -33.18
C LYS A 488 7.92 -5.51 -34.28
N ASN A 489 8.61 -6.48 -34.90
CA ASN A 489 8.02 -7.29 -35.95
C ASN A 489 6.90 -8.18 -35.45
N TRP A 490 7.08 -8.77 -34.27
CA TRP A 490 6.06 -9.57 -33.61
C TRP A 490 4.79 -8.73 -33.28
N LEU A 491 4.96 -7.56 -32.64
CA LEU A 491 3.83 -6.68 -32.32
C LEU A 491 3.04 -6.26 -33.55
N LYS A 492 3.72 -5.87 -34.63
CA LYS A 492 3.05 -5.51 -35.90
C LYS A 492 2.26 -6.67 -36.51
N LYS A 493 2.78 -7.89 -36.39
CA LYS A 493 2.13 -9.10 -36.95
C LYS A 493 0.92 -9.49 -36.11
N VAL A 494 1.01 -9.48 -34.77
CA VAL A 494 0.09 -10.16 -33.89
C VAL A 494 -0.91 -9.21 -33.22
N ILE A 495 -0.44 -8.13 -32.60
CA ILE A 495 -1.28 -7.21 -31.82
C ILE A 495 -1.68 -5.97 -32.63
N LYS A 496 -0.90 -5.60 -33.66
CA LYS A 496 -1.09 -4.39 -34.48
C LYS A 496 -1.01 -3.08 -33.65
N LEU A 497 -0.12 -3.08 -32.68
CA LEU A 497 0.16 -1.94 -31.82
C LEU A 497 1.05 -0.92 -32.56
#